data_534db42c3d7a130d1498af718235be4b
#
_entry.id   534db42c3d7a130d1498af718235be4b
#
_cell.length_a   1.000
_cell.length_b   1.000
_cell.length_c   1.000
_cell.angle_alpha   90.00
_cell.angle_beta   90.00
_cell.angle_gamma   90.00
#
_symmetry.space_group_name_H-M   'P 1'
#
loop_
_entity.id
_entity.type
_entity.pdbx_description
1 polymer ?
#
loop_
_entity_poly.entity_id
_entity_poly.type
_entity_poly.pdbx_seq_one_letter_code
_entity_poly.pdbx_strand_id
1 'polypeptide(L)'
;RLLSKQSDEEQLFGRVDLASLLPGSVPPTVLEQDATYQNQRFNLRVLVEGIGSMKDEPATWEKLKSGTEKLELYRAALSALHKSEPTVQTAGKIPEADIVLLDEIFKCNDGVLNSLLTALNERKYTNEGRTYPIPVISFFAASNEIPNFNDPQEKILEALYDRLELKVV
;
A
#
# COMPACT_ATOMS: atom_id res chain seq x y z
N ARG A 1 4.87 7.25 -13.91
CA ARG A 1 5.85 7.62 -12.88
C ARG A 1 7.25 7.62 -13.47
N LEU A 2 8.07 8.59 -13.12
CA LEU A 2 9.48 8.67 -13.52
C LEU A 2 10.32 7.71 -12.66
N LEU A 3 11.10 6.84 -13.31
CA LEU A 3 12.06 5.94 -12.66
C LEU A 3 13.47 6.51 -12.68
N SER A 4 14.28 6.09 -11.74
CA SER A 4 15.69 6.43 -11.61
C SER A 4 16.46 5.31 -10.91
N LYS A 5 17.80 5.36 -10.91
CA LYS A 5 18.62 4.42 -10.12
C LYS A 5 18.36 4.47 -8.61
N GLN A 6 17.74 5.54 -8.12
CA GLN A 6 17.35 5.72 -6.72
C GLN A 6 15.89 5.33 -6.44
N SER A 7 15.16 4.88 -7.47
CA SER A 7 13.81 4.38 -7.28
C SER A 7 13.85 3.10 -6.46
N ASP A 8 12.88 2.98 -5.54
CA ASP A 8 12.76 1.88 -4.62
C ASP A 8 11.51 1.04 -4.98
N GLU A 9 11.57 -0.26 -4.73
CA GLU A 9 10.43 -1.17 -4.89
C GLU A 9 9.21 -0.71 -4.11
N GLU A 10 9.41 -0.22 -2.88
CA GLU A 10 8.35 0.31 -2.03
C GLU A 10 7.58 1.47 -2.67
N GLN A 11 8.26 2.24 -3.53
CA GLN A 11 7.62 3.34 -4.24
C GLN A 11 6.64 2.84 -5.31
N LEU A 12 6.87 1.69 -5.90
CA LEU A 12 6.07 1.12 -6.98
C LEU A 12 5.01 0.15 -6.45
N PHE A 13 5.38 -0.69 -5.51
CA PHE A 13 4.56 -1.80 -5.06
C PHE A 13 3.95 -1.61 -3.67
N GLY A 14 4.43 -0.63 -2.93
CA GLY A 14 3.98 -0.34 -1.57
C GLY A 14 4.99 -0.76 -0.52
N ARG A 15 4.84 -0.21 0.66
CA ARG A 15 5.69 -0.45 1.82
C ARG A 15 4.91 -1.14 2.93
N VAL A 16 5.61 -1.87 3.78
CA VAL A 16 5.03 -2.44 4.99
C VAL A 16 4.52 -1.32 5.90
N ASP A 17 3.30 -1.44 6.36
CA ASP A 17 2.74 -0.57 7.38
C ASP A 17 3.33 -0.95 8.75
N LEU A 18 4.31 -0.19 9.20
CA LEU A 18 4.96 -0.43 10.48
C LEU A 18 3.97 -0.39 11.66
N ALA A 19 2.88 0.36 11.53
CA ALA A 19 1.84 0.39 12.55
C ALA A 19 1.15 -0.98 12.71
N SER A 20 1.09 -1.78 11.64
CA SER A 20 0.53 -3.13 11.69
C SER A 20 1.39 -4.12 12.50
N LEU A 21 2.66 -3.81 12.71
CA LEU A 21 3.62 -4.64 13.45
C LEU A 21 3.64 -4.32 14.97
N LEU A 22 3.00 -3.23 15.38
CA LEU A 22 2.99 -2.85 16.79
C LEU A 22 2.13 -3.81 17.61
N PRO A 23 2.56 -4.13 18.85
CA PRO A 23 1.73 -4.90 19.78
C PRO A 23 0.36 -4.23 19.97
N GLY A 24 -0.71 -5.00 19.90
CA GLY A 24 -2.07 -4.47 20.04
C GLY A 24 -2.64 -3.85 18.75
N SER A 25 -1.93 -3.94 17.62
CA SER A 25 -2.51 -3.54 16.33
C SER A 25 -3.62 -4.51 15.91
N VAL A 26 -4.63 -3.97 15.24
CA VAL A 26 -5.71 -4.75 14.61
C VAL A 26 -5.66 -4.48 13.11
N PRO A 27 -5.74 -5.51 12.26
CA PRO A 27 -5.78 -5.31 10.82
C PRO A 27 -6.88 -4.32 10.41
N PRO A 28 -6.61 -3.35 9.52
CA PRO A 28 -7.61 -2.38 9.08
C PRO A 28 -8.88 -3.02 8.54
N THR A 29 -8.75 -4.12 7.80
CA THR A 29 -9.87 -4.89 7.25
C THR A 29 -10.80 -5.43 8.32
N VAL A 30 -10.26 -5.87 9.47
CA VAL A 30 -11.07 -6.32 10.62
C VAL A 30 -11.83 -5.15 11.22
N LEU A 31 -11.17 -4.01 11.41
CA LEU A 31 -11.81 -2.81 11.96
C LEU A 31 -12.90 -2.27 11.04
N GLU A 32 -12.68 -2.32 9.73
CA GLU A 32 -13.65 -1.86 8.73
C GLU A 32 -14.89 -2.76 8.64
N GLN A 33 -14.73 -4.06 8.84
CA GLN A 33 -15.81 -5.03 8.77
C GLN A 33 -16.57 -5.21 10.09
N ASP A 34 -15.97 -4.79 11.22
CA ASP A 34 -16.60 -4.92 12.53
C ASP A 34 -17.65 -3.83 12.77
N ALA A 35 -18.92 -4.22 12.67
CA ALA A 35 -20.05 -3.29 12.83
C ALA A 35 -20.08 -2.60 14.21
N THR A 36 -19.65 -3.30 15.27
CA THR A 36 -19.63 -2.76 16.62
C THR A 36 -18.57 -1.65 16.74
N TYR A 37 -17.37 -1.91 16.22
CA TYR A 37 -16.30 -0.92 16.19
C TYR A 37 -16.71 0.32 15.38
N GLN A 38 -17.28 0.11 14.20
CA GLN A 38 -17.70 1.21 13.31
C GLN A 38 -18.81 2.06 13.96
N ASN A 39 -19.79 1.44 14.61
CA ASN A 39 -20.85 2.15 15.32
C ASN A 39 -20.31 2.97 16.50
N GLN A 40 -19.42 2.41 17.31
CA GLN A 40 -18.81 3.14 18.42
C GLN A 40 -17.96 4.30 17.91
N ARG A 41 -17.16 4.09 16.88
CA ARG A 41 -16.35 5.13 16.23
C ARG A 41 -17.23 6.27 15.66
N PHE A 42 -18.32 5.93 15.01
CA PHE A 42 -19.28 6.90 14.48
C PHE A 42 -19.90 7.74 15.59
N ASN A 43 -20.37 7.09 16.67
CA ASN A 43 -20.96 7.81 17.81
C ASN A 43 -19.97 8.76 18.49
N LEU A 44 -18.71 8.34 18.64
CA LEU A 44 -17.65 9.21 19.14
C LEU A 44 -17.39 10.40 18.22
N ARG A 45 -17.37 10.17 16.90
CA ARG A 45 -17.18 11.22 15.92
C ARG A 45 -18.30 12.27 16.01
N VAL A 46 -19.54 11.83 16.09
CA VAL A 46 -20.70 12.75 16.27
C VAL A 46 -20.58 13.58 17.54
N LEU A 47 -20.13 12.95 18.65
CA LEU A 47 -19.86 13.68 19.90
C LEU A 47 -18.75 14.73 19.74
N VAL A 48 -17.65 14.38 19.07
CA VAL A 48 -16.53 15.31 18.83
C VAL A 48 -16.96 16.48 17.93
N GLU A 49 -17.70 16.19 16.85
CA GLU A 49 -18.22 17.23 15.96
C GLU A 49 -19.22 18.17 16.67
N GLY A 50 -20.00 17.64 17.63
CA GLY A 50 -20.95 18.42 18.44
C GLY A 50 -20.30 19.28 19.53
N ILE A 51 -19.07 19.00 19.96
CA ILE A 51 -18.36 19.76 21.02
C ILE A 51 -18.18 21.24 20.63
N GLY A 52 -18.07 21.55 19.35
CA GLY A 52 -17.95 22.94 18.86
C GLY A 52 -19.10 23.86 19.28
N SER A 53 -20.29 23.29 19.47
CA SER A 53 -21.52 24.00 19.90
C SER A 53 -21.82 23.85 21.39
N MET A 54 -21.17 22.93 22.12
CA MET A 54 -21.45 22.55 23.50
C MET A 54 -20.20 22.58 24.40
N LYS A 55 -19.37 23.63 24.24
CA LYS A 55 -18.00 23.67 24.84
C LYS A 55 -17.94 23.50 26.37
N ASP A 56 -19.02 23.72 27.09
CA ASP A 56 -19.01 23.84 28.56
C ASP A 56 -19.91 22.82 29.30
N GLU A 57 -20.36 21.73 28.65
CA GLU A 57 -21.13 20.70 29.37
C GLU A 57 -20.24 19.58 29.89
N PRO A 58 -20.03 19.47 31.24
CA PRO A 58 -19.25 18.40 31.84
C PRO A 58 -19.74 17.00 31.44
N ALA A 59 -21.06 16.84 31.27
CA ALA A 59 -21.68 15.59 30.85
C ALA A 59 -21.24 15.11 29.45
N THR A 60 -20.93 16.03 28.53
CA THR A 60 -20.44 15.68 27.19
C THR A 60 -19.02 15.15 27.22
N TRP A 61 -18.16 15.74 28.04
CA TRP A 61 -16.80 15.29 28.24
C TRP A 61 -16.74 13.91 28.91
N GLU A 62 -17.62 13.65 29.86
CA GLU A 62 -17.72 12.35 30.52
C GLU A 62 -18.19 11.24 29.58
N LYS A 63 -19.17 11.54 28.71
CA LYS A 63 -19.61 10.64 27.64
C LYS A 63 -18.49 10.36 26.64
N LEU A 64 -17.73 11.39 26.24
CA LEU A 64 -16.61 11.23 25.31
C LEU A 64 -15.51 10.36 25.92
N LYS A 65 -15.13 10.63 27.18
CA LYS A 65 -14.12 9.83 27.91
C LYS A 65 -14.56 8.38 28.02
N SER A 66 -15.75 8.11 28.53
CA SER A 66 -16.30 6.75 28.66
C SER A 66 -16.42 6.03 27.30
N GLY A 67 -16.82 6.75 26.25
CA GLY A 67 -16.90 6.21 24.89
C GLY A 67 -15.53 5.84 24.32
N THR A 68 -14.52 6.69 24.54
CA THR A 68 -13.14 6.43 24.12
C THR A 68 -12.55 5.22 24.83
N GLU A 69 -12.70 5.14 26.15
CA GLU A 69 -12.25 3.99 26.96
C GLU A 69 -12.89 2.67 26.47
N LYS A 70 -14.19 2.69 26.17
CA LYS A 70 -14.89 1.51 25.63
C LYS A 70 -14.36 1.10 24.26
N LEU A 71 -14.10 2.06 23.37
CA LEU A 71 -13.56 1.79 22.05
C LEU A 71 -12.14 1.21 22.13
N GLU A 72 -11.30 1.72 23.03
CA GLU A 72 -9.95 1.21 23.25
C GLU A 72 -9.96 -0.22 23.83
N LEU A 73 -10.80 -0.50 24.82
CA LEU A 73 -10.99 -1.83 25.36
C LEU A 73 -11.48 -2.82 24.29
N TYR A 74 -12.43 -2.40 23.46
CA TYR A 74 -12.94 -3.23 22.38
C TYR A 74 -11.87 -3.51 21.31
N ARG A 75 -11.08 -2.49 20.96
CA ARG A 75 -9.94 -2.64 20.05
C ARG A 75 -8.89 -3.60 20.62
N ALA A 76 -8.60 -3.51 21.91
CA ALA A 76 -7.67 -4.43 22.58
C ALA A 76 -8.19 -5.88 22.55
N ALA A 77 -9.49 -6.08 22.74
CA ALA A 77 -10.12 -7.41 22.61
C ALA A 77 -10.02 -7.94 21.18
N LEU A 78 -10.30 -7.11 20.17
CA LEU A 78 -10.11 -7.49 18.76
C LEU A 78 -8.66 -7.85 18.45
N SER A 79 -7.70 -7.10 18.98
CA SER A 79 -6.26 -7.39 18.83
C SER A 79 -5.87 -8.73 19.44
N ALA A 80 -6.48 -9.13 20.54
CA ALA A 80 -6.23 -10.43 21.16
C ALA A 80 -6.80 -11.60 20.34
N LEU A 81 -7.90 -11.36 19.63
CA LEU A 81 -8.55 -12.36 18.75
C LEU A 81 -7.89 -12.47 17.39
N HIS A 82 -7.35 -11.37 16.87
CA HIS A 82 -6.76 -11.30 15.55
C HIS A 82 -5.24 -11.07 15.67
N LYS A 83 -4.44 -12.06 15.23
CA LYS A 83 -3.00 -11.84 15.15
C LYS A 83 -2.71 -10.71 14.17
N SER A 84 -1.92 -9.75 14.63
CA SER A 84 -1.39 -8.71 13.74
C SER A 84 -0.56 -9.36 12.65
N GLU A 85 -0.99 -9.18 11.42
CA GLU A 85 -0.22 -9.59 10.25
C GLU A 85 0.34 -8.33 9.59
N PRO A 86 1.60 -8.37 9.10
CA PRO A 86 2.14 -7.24 8.37
C PRO A 86 1.23 -6.93 7.17
N THR A 87 0.80 -5.69 7.07
CA THR A 87 0.02 -5.19 5.93
C THR A 87 0.90 -4.31 5.07
N VAL A 88 0.67 -4.33 3.76
CA VAL A 88 1.39 -3.48 2.80
C VAL A 88 0.48 -2.33 2.38
N GLN A 89 0.98 -1.10 2.48
CA GLN A 89 0.29 0.08 2.00
C GLN A 89 0.46 0.18 0.49
N THR A 90 -0.56 -0.21 -0.26
CA THR A 90 -0.58 -0.29 -1.73
C THR A 90 -1.36 0.84 -2.40
N ALA A 91 -1.96 1.74 -1.62
CA ALA A 91 -2.78 2.83 -2.13
C ALA A 91 -2.04 3.68 -3.19
N GLY A 92 -2.60 3.75 -4.39
CA GLY A 92 -2.01 4.46 -5.52
C GLY A 92 -0.72 3.84 -6.08
N LYS A 93 -0.49 2.56 -5.86
CA LYS A 93 0.64 1.77 -6.36
C LYS A 93 0.22 0.75 -7.39
N ILE A 94 1.20 0.06 -8.00
CA ILE A 94 0.97 -0.97 -9.02
C ILE A 94 -0.04 -2.05 -8.58
N PRO A 95 -0.02 -2.57 -7.34
CA PRO A 95 -0.98 -3.60 -6.93
C PRO A 95 -2.45 -3.18 -6.95
N GLU A 96 -2.75 -1.87 -7.02
CA GLU A 96 -4.12 -1.35 -7.09
C GLU A 96 -4.45 -0.67 -8.42
N ALA A 97 -3.52 -0.68 -9.37
CA ALA A 97 -3.66 0.01 -10.64
C ALA A 97 -4.25 -0.90 -11.73
N ASP A 98 -5.18 -0.39 -12.52
CA ASP A 98 -5.64 -1.03 -13.76
C ASP A 98 -4.69 -0.73 -14.92
N ILE A 99 -4.13 0.47 -14.95
CA ILE A 99 -3.21 0.95 -15.98
C ILE A 99 -1.97 1.53 -15.31
N VAL A 100 -0.80 1.10 -15.77
CA VAL A 100 0.50 1.57 -15.29
C VAL A 100 1.24 2.28 -16.41
N LEU A 101 1.75 3.46 -16.11
CA LEU A 101 2.67 4.21 -16.98
C LEU A 101 3.97 4.45 -16.21
N LEU A 102 5.06 3.91 -16.72
CA LEU A 102 6.42 4.06 -16.19
C LEU A 102 7.26 4.84 -17.18
N ASP A 103 7.84 5.93 -16.72
CA ASP A 103 8.74 6.76 -17.53
C ASP A 103 10.19 6.47 -17.13
N GLU A 104 11.10 6.54 -18.07
CA GLU A 104 12.53 6.22 -17.93
C GLU A 104 12.77 4.79 -17.40
N ILE A 105 12.03 3.82 -17.98
CA ILE A 105 11.97 2.45 -17.45
C ILE A 105 13.35 1.77 -17.37
N PHE A 106 14.27 2.10 -18.27
CA PHE A 106 15.61 1.52 -18.28
C PHE A 106 16.60 2.18 -17.30
N LYS A 107 16.17 3.22 -16.58
CA LYS A 107 16.99 3.86 -15.53
C LYS A 107 16.75 3.29 -14.13
N CYS A 108 15.93 2.25 -13.98
CA CYS A 108 15.71 1.60 -12.70
C CYS A 108 16.93 0.78 -12.24
N ASN A 109 17.01 0.51 -10.94
CA ASN A 109 18.01 -0.40 -10.39
C ASN A 109 17.56 -1.87 -10.55
N ASP A 110 18.46 -2.81 -10.28
CA ASP A 110 18.25 -4.25 -10.47
C ASP A 110 17.09 -4.79 -9.59
N GLY A 111 16.90 -4.26 -8.38
CA GLY A 111 15.80 -4.66 -7.50
C GLY A 111 14.45 -4.33 -8.12
N VAL A 112 14.27 -3.07 -8.52
CA VAL A 112 13.06 -2.61 -9.23
C VAL A 112 12.86 -3.36 -10.53
N LEU A 113 13.94 -3.62 -11.29
CA LEU A 113 13.90 -4.38 -12.53
C LEU A 113 13.32 -5.79 -12.30
N ASN A 114 13.84 -6.53 -11.33
CA ASN A 114 13.40 -7.89 -11.02
C ASN A 114 11.92 -7.91 -10.58
N SER A 115 11.51 -6.96 -9.75
CA SER A 115 10.12 -6.83 -9.32
C SER A 115 9.19 -6.50 -10.47
N LEU A 116 9.61 -5.64 -11.40
CA LEU A 116 8.85 -5.35 -12.63
C LEU A 116 8.76 -6.57 -13.54
N LEU A 117 9.84 -7.33 -13.73
CA LEU A 117 9.82 -8.57 -14.51
C LEU A 117 8.81 -9.57 -13.93
N THR A 118 8.81 -9.75 -12.62
CA THR A 118 7.85 -10.62 -11.94
C THR A 118 6.42 -10.10 -12.12
N ALA A 119 6.20 -8.80 -11.95
CA ALA A 119 4.91 -8.17 -12.13
C ALA A 119 4.37 -8.33 -13.58
N LEU A 120 5.22 -8.16 -14.58
CA LEU A 120 4.84 -8.30 -15.99
C LEU A 120 4.55 -9.75 -16.38
N ASN A 121 5.37 -10.70 -15.90
CA ASN A 121 5.27 -12.10 -16.28
C ASN A 121 4.20 -12.86 -15.51
N GLU A 122 4.21 -12.71 -14.19
CA GLU A 122 3.41 -13.53 -13.30
C GLU A 122 2.15 -12.82 -12.79
N ARG A 123 2.04 -11.49 -13.05
CA ARG A 123 0.97 -10.67 -12.50
C ARG A 123 0.88 -10.76 -10.97
N LYS A 124 2.05 -10.84 -10.33
CA LYS A 124 2.20 -10.97 -8.89
C LYS A 124 3.32 -10.10 -8.38
N TYR A 125 3.23 -9.76 -7.11
CA TYR A 125 4.27 -9.09 -6.35
C TYR A 125 4.46 -9.78 -5.02
N THR A 126 5.69 -10.06 -4.64
CA THR A 126 6.01 -10.72 -3.36
C THR A 126 6.71 -9.72 -2.45
N ASN A 127 6.16 -9.53 -1.26
CA ASN A 127 6.76 -8.70 -0.21
C ASN A 127 6.66 -9.44 1.13
N GLU A 128 7.76 -9.46 1.90
CA GLU A 128 7.85 -10.12 3.22
C GLU A 128 7.34 -11.58 3.19
N GLY A 129 7.64 -12.32 2.12
CA GLY A 129 7.21 -13.71 1.94
C GLY A 129 5.74 -13.90 1.58
N ARG A 130 4.99 -12.83 1.34
CA ARG A 130 3.59 -12.88 0.87
C ARG A 130 3.49 -12.46 -0.57
N THR A 131 2.65 -13.15 -1.30
CA THR A 131 2.42 -12.89 -2.72
C THR A 131 1.04 -12.25 -2.91
N TYR A 132 1.04 -11.11 -3.58
CA TYR A 132 -0.16 -10.33 -3.91
C TYR A 132 -0.41 -10.39 -5.42
N PRO A 133 -1.66 -10.57 -5.86
CA PRO A 133 -1.99 -10.45 -7.28
C PRO A 133 -1.89 -8.99 -7.73
N ILE A 134 -1.51 -8.79 -8.99
CA ILE A 134 -1.47 -7.48 -9.64
C ILE A 134 -2.57 -7.45 -10.70
N PRO A 135 -3.64 -6.65 -10.53
CA PRO A 135 -4.79 -6.61 -11.43
C PRO A 135 -4.53 -5.81 -12.72
N VAL A 136 -3.34 -5.29 -12.92
CA VAL A 136 -3.01 -4.40 -14.05
C VAL A 136 -3.40 -5.01 -15.38
N ILE A 137 -4.21 -4.29 -16.14
CA ILE A 137 -4.66 -4.65 -17.48
C ILE A 137 -3.57 -4.31 -18.49
N SER A 138 -2.98 -3.12 -18.38
CA SER A 138 -1.99 -2.63 -19.34
C SER A 138 -0.82 -1.92 -18.67
N PHE A 139 0.39 -2.26 -19.12
CA PHE A 139 1.62 -1.54 -18.79
C PHE A 139 2.08 -0.72 -20.00
N PHE A 140 2.33 0.56 -19.78
CA PHE A 140 2.99 1.45 -20.72
C PHE A 140 4.32 1.87 -20.14
N ALA A 141 5.32 1.88 -20.99
CA ALA A 141 6.67 2.30 -20.64
C ALA A 141 7.17 3.35 -21.62
N ALA A 142 7.89 4.33 -21.12
CA ALA A 142 8.61 5.29 -21.93
C ALA A 142 10.09 5.30 -21.56
N SER A 143 10.94 5.60 -22.50
CA SER A 143 12.37 5.84 -22.27
C SER A 143 12.93 6.73 -23.37
N ASN A 144 13.85 7.61 -23.02
CA ASN A 144 14.58 8.45 -23.97
C ASN A 144 15.75 7.72 -24.62
N GLU A 145 16.16 6.58 -24.08
CA GLU A 145 17.31 5.81 -24.52
C GLU A 145 16.94 4.33 -24.62
N ILE A 146 17.44 3.67 -25.67
CA ILE A 146 17.39 2.22 -25.80
C ILE A 146 18.72 1.67 -25.29
N PRO A 147 18.73 0.70 -24.35
CA PRO A 147 19.95 0.11 -23.81
C PRO A 147 20.82 -0.53 -24.89
N ASN A 148 22.13 -0.44 -24.72
CA ASN A 148 23.07 -1.17 -25.56
C ASN A 148 23.29 -2.57 -25.00
N PHE A 149 22.57 -3.57 -25.48
CA PHE A 149 22.62 -4.94 -24.98
C PHE A 149 23.96 -5.67 -25.24
N ASN A 150 24.88 -5.05 -25.97
CA ASN A 150 26.27 -5.54 -26.08
C ASN A 150 27.12 -5.12 -24.86
N ASP A 151 26.66 -4.14 -24.08
CA ASP A 151 27.30 -3.77 -22.83
C ASP A 151 26.88 -4.74 -21.72
N PRO A 152 27.82 -5.44 -21.05
CA PRO A 152 27.50 -6.36 -19.96
C PRO A 152 26.70 -5.73 -18.81
N GLN A 153 26.83 -4.43 -18.58
CA GLN A 153 26.09 -3.71 -17.54
C GLN A 153 24.62 -3.43 -17.93
N GLU A 154 24.36 -3.26 -19.22
CA GLU A 154 23.01 -2.98 -19.73
C GLU A 154 22.29 -4.25 -20.22
N LYS A 155 22.99 -5.35 -20.37
CA LYS A 155 22.44 -6.63 -20.83
C LYS A 155 21.28 -7.13 -19.98
N ILE A 156 21.30 -6.85 -18.69
CA ILE A 156 20.21 -7.25 -17.77
C ILE A 156 18.87 -6.58 -18.15
N LEU A 157 18.91 -5.43 -18.81
CA LEU A 157 17.72 -4.70 -19.26
C LEU A 157 17.07 -5.34 -20.49
N GLU A 158 17.79 -6.25 -21.20
CA GLU A 158 17.27 -6.99 -22.35
C GLU A 158 16.02 -7.79 -21.98
N ALA A 159 16.03 -8.41 -20.80
CA ALA A 159 14.89 -9.17 -20.29
C ALA A 159 13.64 -8.31 -20.12
N LEU A 160 13.77 -7.07 -19.69
CA LEU A 160 12.65 -6.14 -19.57
C LEU A 160 12.21 -5.63 -20.95
N TYR A 161 13.16 -5.32 -21.82
CA TYR A 161 12.88 -4.89 -23.21
C TYR A 161 12.08 -5.95 -23.97
N ASP A 162 12.42 -7.22 -23.84
CA ASP A 162 11.74 -8.33 -24.52
C ASP A 162 10.30 -8.56 -24.02
N ARG A 163 9.97 -8.10 -22.80
CA ARG A 163 8.61 -8.20 -22.25
C ARG A 163 7.64 -7.15 -22.77
N LEU A 164 8.17 -6.12 -23.39
CA LEU A 164 7.36 -5.07 -24.02
C LEU A 164 7.00 -5.50 -25.44
N GLU A 165 5.76 -5.96 -25.64
CA GLU A 165 5.31 -6.55 -26.93
C GLU A 165 5.28 -5.52 -28.07
N LEU A 166 4.80 -4.30 -27.79
CA LEU A 166 4.72 -3.22 -28.77
C LEU A 166 5.79 -2.17 -28.47
N LYS A 167 6.63 -1.90 -29.46
CA LYS A 167 7.70 -0.91 -29.37
C LYS A 167 7.48 0.12 -30.47
N VAL A 168 7.37 1.38 -30.05
CA VAL A 168 7.20 2.53 -30.96
C VAL A 168 8.39 3.46 -30.74
N VAL A 169 9.07 3.82 -31.84
CA VAL A 169 10.23 4.72 -31.87
C VAL A 169 9.85 6.02 -32.54
#